data_272e1cc3ffb08af2c55bec41d47ad35e
#
_entry.id   272e1cc3ffb08af2c55bec41d47ad35e
#
_cell.length_a   1.000
_cell.length_b   1.000
_cell.length_c   1.000
_cell.angle_alpha   90.00
_cell.angle_beta   90.00
_cell.angle_gamma   90.00
#
_symmetry.space_group_name_H-M   'P 1'
#
loop_
_entity.id
_entity.type
_entity.pdbx_description
1 polymer ?
#
loop_
_entity_poly.entity_id
_entity_poly.type
_entity_poly.pdbx_seq_one_letter_code
_entity_poly.pdbx_strand_id
1 'polypeptide(L)'
;MDLLYVYDDKIACDRDGNYYTGSAFSQEIFDRYLALFDTLTLVMRRAPVSPDDMQTLARMNRLTDARIRVVFYPDRRESLRAFLS
;
A
#
# COMPACT_ATOMS: atom_id res chain seq x y z
N MET A 1 -9.87 2.03 17.10
CA MET A 1 -10.60 1.42 15.97
C MET A 1 -9.69 1.35 14.77
N ASP A 2 -9.64 0.20 14.13
CA ASP A 2 -8.77 -0.05 12.98
C ASP A 2 -9.56 0.05 11.68
N LEU A 3 -8.97 0.68 10.66
CA LEU A 3 -9.57 0.76 9.33
C LEU A 3 -8.88 -0.21 8.39
N LEU A 4 -9.67 -1.04 7.72
CA LEU A 4 -9.21 -1.88 6.62
C LEU A 4 -9.61 -1.20 5.31
N TYR A 5 -8.63 -0.83 4.50
CA TYR A 5 -8.84 -0.15 3.22
C TYR A 5 -8.41 -1.07 2.09
N VAL A 6 -9.38 -1.53 1.33
CA VAL A 6 -9.15 -2.41 0.18
C VAL A 6 -9.38 -1.61 -1.09
N TYR A 7 -8.35 -1.49 -1.92
CA TYR A 7 -8.44 -0.71 -3.13
C TYR A 7 -7.68 -1.36 -4.27
N ASP A 8 -8.16 -1.20 -5.48
CA ASP A 8 -7.52 -1.77 -6.66
C ASP A 8 -6.42 -0.86 -7.18
N ASP A 9 -5.42 -0.64 -6.36
CA ASP A 9 -4.23 0.12 -6.69
C ASP A 9 -3.00 -0.69 -6.30
N LYS A 10 -1.83 -0.15 -6.58
CA LYS A 10 -0.57 -0.85 -6.44
C LYS A 10 0.37 -0.10 -5.52
N ILE A 11 1.09 -0.87 -4.70
CA ILE A 11 2.11 -0.36 -3.80
C ILE A 11 3.45 -0.98 -4.20
N ALA A 12 4.47 -0.12 -4.35
CA ALA A 12 5.84 -0.55 -4.55
C ALA A 12 6.57 -0.65 -3.20
N CYS A 13 7.64 -1.41 -3.16
CA CYS A 13 8.50 -1.49 -1.98
C CYS A 13 9.97 -1.44 -2.39
N ASP A 14 10.81 -0.90 -1.50
CA ASP A 14 12.26 -0.93 -1.68
C ASP A 14 12.89 -2.10 -0.91
N ARG A 15 14.21 -2.20 -0.94
CA ARG A 15 14.93 -3.28 -0.26
C ARG A 15 14.90 -3.17 1.26
N ASP A 16 14.68 -1.98 1.77
CA ASP A 16 14.67 -1.71 3.22
C ASP A 16 13.30 -1.94 3.86
N GLY A 17 12.31 -2.35 3.06
CA GLY A 17 10.96 -2.60 3.54
C GLY A 17 10.07 -1.37 3.58
N ASN A 18 10.45 -0.29 2.92
CA ASN A 18 9.60 0.89 2.80
C ASN A 18 8.58 0.70 1.67
N TYR A 19 7.39 1.24 1.86
CA TYR A 19 6.30 1.14 0.91
C TYR A 19 6.02 2.49 0.26
N TYR A 20 5.64 2.46 -1.01
CA TYR A 20 5.43 3.65 -1.83
C TYR A 20 4.10 3.54 -2.57
N THR A 21 3.31 4.60 -2.50
CA THR A 21 2.04 4.69 -3.23
C THR A 21 2.17 5.61 -4.42
N GLY A 22 1.26 5.48 -5.39
CA GLY A 22 1.15 6.42 -6.50
C GLY A 22 0.68 7.80 -6.06
N SER A 23 0.75 8.77 -6.98
CA SER A 23 0.43 10.16 -6.68
C SER A 23 -1.02 10.38 -6.22
N ALA A 24 -1.94 9.47 -6.56
CA ALA A 24 -3.34 9.56 -6.13
C ALA A 24 -3.52 9.30 -4.63
N PHE A 25 -2.55 8.67 -3.98
CA PHE A 25 -2.60 8.32 -2.56
C PHE A 25 -1.46 9.01 -1.82
N SER A 26 -1.61 10.31 -1.60
CA SER A 26 -0.64 11.11 -0.86
C SER A 26 -0.77 10.88 0.65
N GLN A 27 0.26 11.26 1.39
CA GLN A 27 0.25 11.19 2.85
C GLN A 27 -0.94 11.95 3.45
N GLU A 28 -1.37 13.01 2.81
CA GLU A 28 -2.51 13.82 3.25
C GLU A 28 -3.80 13.00 3.34
N ILE A 29 -4.03 12.10 2.37
CA ILE A 29 -5.20 11.21 2.39
C ILE A 29 -5.13 10.26 3.59
N PHE A 30 -3.97 9.68 3.83
CA PHE A 30 -3.79 8.75 4.94
C PHE A 30 -3.90 9.46 6.30
N ASP A 31 -3.44 10.70 6.39
CA ASP A 31 -3.56 11.50 7.62
C ASP A 31 -5.02 11.72 8.01
N ARG A 32 -5.90 11.87 7.03
CA ARG A 32 -7.33 12.00 7.29
C ARG A 32 -7.92 10.73 7.92
N TYR A 33 -7.53 9.57 7.43
CA TYR A 33 -7.99 8.30 8.00
C TYR A 33 -7.40 8.09 9.39
N LEU A 34 -6.12 8.39 9.58
CA LEU A 34 -5.45 8.21 10.86
C LEU A 34 -5.90 9.21 11.94
N ALA A 35 -6.57 10.28 11.55
CA ALA A 35 -7.22 11.19 12.49
C ALA A 35 -8.48 10.56 13.11
N LEU A 36 -9.08 9.58 12.43
CA LEU A 36 -10.32 8.92 12.87
C LEU A 36 -10.10 7.49 13.38
N PHE A 37 -9.00 6.85 12.96
CA PHE A 37 -8.72 5.45 13.26
C PHE A 37 -7.33 5.31 13.85
N ASP A 38 -7.15 4.33 14.72
CA ASP A 38 -5.86 4.08 15.38
C ASP A 38 -4.82 3.50 14.42
N THR A 39 -5.26 2.63 13.53
CA THR A 39 -4.40 2.02 12.51
C THR A 39 -5.11 1.98 11.17
N LEU A 40 -4.31 1.92 10.12
CA LEU A 40 -4.78 1.81 8.74
C LEU A 40 -4.08 0.62 8.09
N THR A 41 -4.85 -0.36 7.63
CA THR A 41 -4.32 -1.48 6.87
C THR A 41 -4.72 -1.33 5.41
N LEU A 42 -3.73 -1.21 4.54
CA LEU A 42 -3.93 -1.10 3.09
C LEU A 42 -3.80 -2.49 2.46
N VAL A 43 -4.85 -2.94 1.83
CA VAL A 43 -4.84 -4.20 1.08
C VAL A 43 -4.82 -3.85 -0.40
N MET A 44 -3.66 -3.99 -1.02
CA MET A 44 -3.42 -3.54 -2.38
C MET A 44 -2.53 -4.53 -3.13
N ARG A 45 -2.45 -4.36 -4.44
CA ARG A 45 -1.58 -5.19 -5.27
C ARG A 45 -0.15 -4.67 -5.25
N ARG A 46 0.80 -5.57 -5.52
CA ARG A 46 2.21 -5.19 -5.65
C ARG A 46 2.44 -4.50 -6.99
N ALA A 47 3.05 -3.33 -6.97
CA ALA A 47 3.43 -2.61 -8.18
C ALA A 47 4.60 -3.32 -8.88
N PRO A 48 4.65 -3.35 -10.21
CA PRO A 48 5.75 -3.96 -10.96
C PRO A 48 6.96 -3.01 -11.04
N VAL A 49 7.44 -2.56 -9.90
CA VAL A 49 8.59 -1.66 -9.78
C VAL A 49 9.68 -2.41 -9.03
N SER A 50 10.88 -2.46 -9.61
CA SER A 50 12.01 -3.09 -8.96
C SER A 50 12.36 -2.37 -7.66
N PRO A 51 12.68 -3.10 -6.57
CA PRO A 51 13.17 -2.47 -5.33
C PRO A 51 14.44 -1.63 -5.52
N ASP A 52 15.16 -1.85 -6.62
CA ASP A 52 16.37 -1.11 -6.94
C ASP A 52 16.14 0.11 -7.84
N ASP A 53 14.91 0.29 -8.33
CA ASP A 53 14.57 1.42 -9.21
C ASP A 53 14.30 2.67 -8.36
N MET A 54 15.37 3.24 -7.84
CA MET A 54 15.29 4.40 -6.95
C MET A 54 14.73 5.64 -7.66
N GLN A 55 14.87 5.74 -8.97
CA GLN A 55 14.34 6.89 -9.73
C GLN A 55 12.81 6.84 -9.75
N THR A 56 12.23 5.69 -10.01
CA THR A 56 10.78 5.52 -10.00
C THR A 56 10.23 5.68 -8.59
N LEU A 57 10.88 5.06 -7.60
CA LEU A 57 10.44 5.16 -6.21
C LEU A 57 10.47 6.60 -5.68
N ALA A 58 11.46 7.39 -6.09
CA ALA A 58 11.58 8.79 -5.68
C ALA A 58 10.43 9.68 -6.18
N ARG A 59 9.72 9.24 -7.21
CA ARG A 59 8.54 9.95 -7.75
C ARG A 59 7.24 9.53 -7.08
N MET A 60 7.29 8.49 -6.28
CA MET A 60 6.14 7.96 -5.56
C MET A 60 6.08 8.52 -4.14
N ASN A 61 4.96 8.31 -3.45
CA ASN A 61 4.79 8.76 -2.09
C ASN A 61 5.23 7.67 -1.12
N ARG A 62 6.28 7.92 -0.36
CA ARG A 62 6.76 6.98 0.66
C ARG A 62 5.84 7.03 1.88
N LEU A 63 5.41 5.87 2.34
CA LEU A 63 4.63 5.74 3.56
C LEU A 63 5.57 5.77 4.76
N THR A 64 5.40 6.76 5.63
CA THR A 64 6.29 6.97 6.78
C THR A 64 5.63 6.75 8.13
N ASP A 65 4.30 6.65 8.18
CA ASP A 65 3.58 6.49 9.44
C ASP A 65 3.54 5.01 9.85
N ALA A 66 4.05 4.70 11.04
CA ALA A 66 4.10 3.33 11.56
C ALA A 66 2.72 2.72 11.81
N ARG A 67 1.66 3.52 11.84
CA ARG A 67 0.29 3.04 12.00
C ARG A 67 -0.31 2.51 10.70
N ILE A 68 0.38 2.71 9.58
CA ILE A 68 -0.03 2.18 8.27
C ILE A 68 0.60 0.81 8.07
N ARG A 69 -0.24 -0.20 7.85
CA ARG A 69 0.18 -1.56 7.52
C ARG A 69 -0.15 -1.84 6.08
N VAL A 70 0.69 -2.61 5.42
CA VAL A 70 0.49 -2.99 4.02
C VAL A 70 0.36 -4.50 3.92
N VAL A 71 -0.71 -4.95 3.28
CA VAL A 71 -0.94 -6.35 2.95
C VAL A 71 -1.14 -6.44 1.45
N PHE A 72 -0.31 -7.24 0.80
CA PHE A 72 -0.47 -7.49 -0.62
C PHE A 72 -1.42 -8.65 -0.84
N TYR A 73 -2.40 -8.44 -1.71
CA TYR A 73 -3.19 -9.57 -2.17
C TYR A 73 -2.65 -10.06 -3.51
N PRO A 74 -2.87 -11.35 -3.83
CA PRO A 74 -2.40 -11.91 -5.10
C PRO A 74 -3.08 -11.24 -6.29
N ASP A 75 -2.62 -11.54 -7.51
CA ASP A 75 -3.29 -11.03 -8.69
C ASP A 75 -4.75 -11.53 -8.75
N ARG A 76 -5.54 -11.03 -9.70
CA ARG A 76 -6.98 -11.32 -9.78
C ARG A 76 -7.30 -12.80 -9.74
N ARG A 77 -6.53 -13.64 -10.42
CA ARG A 77 -6.79 -15.09 -10.47
C ARG A 77 -6.54 -15.74 -9.12
N GLU A 78 -5.44 -15.39 -8.50
CA GLU A 78 -5.08 -15.92 -7.18
C GLU A 78 -6.01 -15.40 -6.10
N SER A 79 -6.45 -14.16 -6.21
CA SER A 79 -7.41 -13.57 -5.28
C SER A 79 -8.73 -14.30 -5.29
N LEU A 80 -9.23 -14.66 -6.48
CA LEU A 80 -10.47 -15.42 -6.60
C LEU A 80 -10.32 -16.83 -6.01
N ARG A 81 -9.19 -17.50 -6.24
CA ARG A 81 -8.93 -18.81 -5.66
C ARG A 81 -8.87 -18.74 -4.14
N ALA A 82 -8.18 -17.77 -3.60
CA ALA A 82 -8.08 -17.59 -2.15
C ALA A 82 -9.45 -17.30 -1.54
N PHE A 83 -10.28 -16.54 -2.23
CA PHE A 83 -11.61 -16.19 -1.77
C PHE A 83 -12.58 -17.37 -1.84
N LEU A 84 -12.42 -18.23 -2.83
CA LEU A 84 -13.29 -19.40 -3.03
C LEU A 84 -12.84 -20.65 -2.25
N SER A 85 -11.64 -20.64 -1.73
CA SER A 85 -11.12 -21.73 -0.90
C SER A 85 -11.38 -21.41 0.56
#